data_494ecf9d278d21573858ae67598455ad
#
_entry.id   494ecf9d278d21573858ae67598455ad
#
_cell.length_a   1.000
_cell.length_b   1.000
_cell.length_c   1.000
_cell.angle_alpha   90.00
_cell.angle_beta   90.00
_cell.angle_gamma   90.00
#
_symmetry.space_group_name_H-M   'P 1'
#
loop_
_entity.id
_entity.type
_entity.pdbx_description
1 polymer ?
#
loop_
_entity_poly.entity_id
_entity_poly.type
_entity_poly.pdbx_seq_one_letter_code
_entity_poly.pdbx_strand_id
1 'polypeptide(L)'
;MNALVPLLVLTPLFGAALTLTAGRRRRMQIAIASLSMVVSLGVAVALLLAVQTTGQPLVMQVGGWAAPFGISLVVDRLSALMVVITSIVLLAVMVFSIGQGNVDHADEDTEEETPVSIFYPTYLVLAAGVYNAFIAGDLFNLYVGFEILLVASFVLITLGGTVTRIRAGVTYIIVSLVSSVLFLIAIAMIFAATGTVNMATISARVGVLPSEVQLVLHLMLLVGFAIKAALFPLSFWLPDSYPSAPAPVTAVFAGLLTKVGVYAILRTESLIFAANDISVLLMVVAIATMLVGIFGAVAQAGIRRMLSFTLISHIGYMIFGIALGTESGWSATVYYIMHHILVQATLFLVTGLIERVAGTSTITHLGGMLKRAPTVAVLFFIPMLNLGGIPPFSGFLGKVALFIAGAEGTGLAVPQWLVWVGIAAGAITSLLTLYALIRVWNLGFWRELDEVGDVESPLTIVLEEEPDADIVRDERNNSKLMNFATGGLVAVTVALTVFAGPLFTIADQAGENLRDSGAYIQTVTNEEGIKP
;
A
#
# COMPACT_ATOMS: atom_id res chain seq x y z
N MET A 1 -3.89 18.40 20.59
CA MET A 1 -3.60 17.68 19.33
C MET A 1 -3.50 16.17 19.55
N ASN A 2 -2.89 15.68 20.62
CA ASN A 2 -2.77 14.25 20.93
C ASN A 2 -4.13 13.50 20.95
N ALA A 3 -5.21 14.17 21.39
CA ALA A 3 -6.57 13.59 21.38
C ALA A 3 -7.12 13.29 19.96
N LEU A 4 -6.51 13.83 18.89
CA LEU A 4 -6.89 13.51 17.51
C LEU A 4 -6.29 12.19 17.04
N VAL A 5 -5.19 11.72 17.64
CA VAL A 5 -4.47 10.51 17.20
C VAL A 5 -5.37 9.28 17.14
N PRO A 6 -6.14 8.91 18.19
CA PRO A 6 -7.00 7.75 18.15
C PRO A 6 -8.18 7.87 17.19
N LEU A 7 -8.56 9.10 16.77
CA LEU A 7 -9.67 9.31 15.85
C LEU A 7 -9.39 8.70 14.47
N LEU A 8 -8.12 8.52 14.08
CA LEU A 8 -7.77 7.80 12.84
C LEU A 8 -8.31 6.36 12.84
N VAL A 9 -8.29 5.70 13.99
CA VAL A 9 -8.77 4.32 14.13
C VAL A 9 -10.26 4.30 14.50
N LEU A 10 -10.67 5.16 15.43
CA LEU A 10 -12.04 5.17 15.94
C LEU A 10 -13.06 5.60 14.89
N THR A 11 -12.76 6.60 14.06
CA THR A 11 -13.68 7.10 13.04
C THR A 11 -14.12 5.99 12.07
N PRO A 12 -13.23 5.23 11.40
CA PRO A 12 -13.67 4.15 10.54
C PRO A 12 -14.30 2.98 11.31
N LEU A 13 -13.89 2.66 12.54
CA LEU A 13 -14.54 1.61 13.35
C LEU A 13 -15.98 1.97 13.72
N PHE A 14 -16.22 3.21 14.16
CA PHE A 14 -17.59 3.69 14.41
C PHE A 14 -18.40 3.75 13.12
N GLY A 15 -17.79 4.17 12.03
CA GLY A 15 -18.41 4.12 10.71
C GLY A 15 -18.80 2.69 10.32
N ALA A 16 -17.95 1.70 10.56
CA ALA A 16 -18.24 0.29 10.31
C ALA A 16 -19.45 -0.19 11.14
N ALA A 17 -19.47 0.11 12.44
CA ALA A 17 -20.59 -0.23 13.32
C ALA A 17 -21.89 0.42 12.85
N LEU A 18 -21.86 1.71 12.48
CA LEU A 18 -23.03 2.42 11.97
C LEU A 18 -23.50 1.89 10.61
N THR A 19 -22.59 1.47 9.72
CA THR A 19 -22.98 0.84 8.45
C THR A 19 -23.66 -0.49 8.65
N LEU A 20 -23.25 -1.29 9.64
CA LEU A 20 -23.93 -2.54 10.00
C LEU A 20 -25.35 -2.27 10.52
N THR A 21 -25.57 -1.24 11.36
CA THR A 21 -26.89 -0.86 11.83
C THR A 21 -27.81 -0.32 10.73
N ALA A 22 -27.23 0.26 9.67
CA ALA A 22 -27.98 0.69 8.49
C ALA A 22 -28.59 -0.48 7.71
N GLY A 23 -28.11 -1.72 7.92
CA GLY A 23 -28.64 -2.94 7.34
C GLY A 23 -28.67 -2.88 5.81
N ARG A 24 -29.84 -3.19 5.21
CA ARG A 24 -30.03 -3.19 3.73
C ARG A 24 -30.14 -1.79 3.09
N ARG A 25 -30.03 -0.70 3.85
CA ARG A 25 -30.15 0.69 3.33
C ARG A 25 -28.84 1.14 2.69
N ARG A 26 -28.54 0.66 1.47
CA ARG A 26 -27.30 0.93 0.74
C ARG A 26 -26.92 2.42 0.70
N ARG A 27 -27.85 3.33 0.38
CA ARG A 27 -27.55 4.78 0.34
C ARG A 27 -27.04 5.30 1.68
N MET A 28 -27.56 4.78 2.79
CA MET A 28 -27.14 5.17 4.14
C MET A 28 -25.75 4.63 4.46
N GLN A 29 -25.46 3.37 4.08
CA GLN A 29 -24.12 2.78 4.23
C GLN A 29 -23.08 3.59 3.44
N ILE A 30 -23.37 3.94 2.19
CA ILE A 30 -22.51 4.78 1.34
C ILE A 30 -22.25 6.13 2.00
N ALA A 31 -23.29 6.81 2.49
CA ALA A 31 -23.15 8.11 3.13
C ALA A 31 -22.28 8.04 4.39
N ILE A 32 -22.52 7.06 5.26
CA ILE A 32 -21.73 6.86 6.48
C ILE A 32 -20.28 6.54 6.16
N ALA A 33 -20.04 5.60 5.24
CA ALA A 33 -18.70 5.19 4.86
C ALA A 33 -17.91 6.35 4.21
N SER A 34 -18.53 7.09 3.29
CA SER A 34 -17.90 8.25 2.65
C SER A 34 -17.59 9.35 3.66
N LEU A 35 -18.52 9.65 4.57
CA LEU A 35 -18.30 10.63 5.63
C LEU A 35 -17.15 10.20 6.55
N SER A 36 -17.10 8.94 6.95
CA SER A 36 -16.01 8.40 7.77
C SER A 36 -14.65 8.57 7.09
N MET A 37 -14.55 8.30 5.79
CA MET A 37 -13.28 8.48 5.04
C MET A 37 -12.90 9.96 4.89
N VAL A 38 -13.86 10.85 4.67
CA VAL A 38 -13.60 12.30 4.60
C VAL A 38 -13.12 12.83 5.96
N VAL A 39 -13.75 12.42 7.06
CA VAL A 39 -13.34 12.80 8.41
C VAL A 39 -11.93 12.25 8.71
N SER A 40 -11.65 10.98 8.36
CA SER A 40 -10.32 10.40 8.54
C SER A 40 -9.24 11.15 7.76
N LEU A 41 -9.52 11.58 6.52
CA LEU A 41 -8.61 12.43 5.74
C LEU A 41 -8.39 13.79 6.42
N GLY A 42 -9.44 14.43 6.92
CA GLY A 42 -9.34 15.70 7.66
C GLY A 42 -8.47 15.57 8.92
N VAL A 43 -8.66 14.49 9.69
CA VAL A 43 -7.83 14.19 10.87
C VAL A 43 -6.38 13.91 10.46
N ALA A 44 -6.15 13.12 9.41
CA ALA A 44 -4.79 12.82 8.92
C ALA A 44 -4.02 14.09 8.52
N VAL A 45 -4.66 14.99 7.77
CA VAL A 45 -4.08 16.29 7.38
C VAL A 45 -3.81 17.17 8.60
N ALA A 46 -4.74 17.23 9.56
CA ALA A 46 -4.55 18.00 10.80
C ALA A 46 -3.36 17.49 11.62
N LEU A 47 -3.18 16.17 11.70
CA LEU A 47 -2.04 15.55 12.38
C LEU A 47 -0.72 15.83 11.65
N LEU A 48 -0.69 15.76 10.33
CA LEU A 48 0.51 16.11 9.54
C LEU A 48 0.91 17.56 9.77
N LEU A 49 -0.05 18.49 9.71
CA LEU A 49 0.22 19.90 9.96
C LEU A 49 0.71 20.15 11.41
N ALA A 50 0.14 19.42 12.39
CA ALA A 50 0.56 19.53 13.77
C ALA A 50 1.99 19.03 13.99
N VAL A 51 2.36 17.88 13.44
CA VAL A 51 3.74 17.36 13.53
C VAL A 51 4.72 18.28 12.80
N GLN A 52 4.33 18.85 11.66
CA GLN A 52 5.18 19.78 10.92
C GLN A 52 5.40 21.10 11.66
N THR A 53 4.38 21.62 12.34
CA THR A 53 4.50 22.89 13.09
C THR A 53 5.23 22.73 14.41
N THR A 54 5.06 21.59 15.10
CA THR A 54 5.71 21.35 16.39
C THR A 54 7.12 20.80 16.26
N GLY A 55 7.42 20.13 15.14
CA GLY A 55 8.66 19.39 14.94
C GLY A 55 8.81 18.13 15.82
N GLN A 56 7.81 17.82 16.65
CA GLN A 56 7.83 16.72 17.62
C GLN A 56 6.76 15.68 17.32
N PRO A 57 6.99 14.39 17.64
CA PRO A 57 5.98 13.35 17.55
C PRO A 57 4.78 13.65 18.45
N LEU A 58 3.58 13.34 17.99
CA LEU A 58 2.36 13.36 18.80
C LEU A 58 2.14 11.99 19.41
N VAL A 59 2.08 11.93 20.73
CA VAL A 59 1.93 10.67 21.46
C VAL A 59 0.64 10.66 22.27
N MET A 60 -0.08 9.55 22.22
CA MET A 60 -1.19 9.29 23.11
C MET A 60 -0.99 7.94 23.80
N GLN A 61 -0.93 7.97 25.11
CA GLN A 61 -0.95 6.78 25.96
C GLN A 61 -2.39 6.36 26.20
N VAL A 62 -2.79 5.21 25.67
CA VAL A 62 -4.17 4.71 25.75
C VAL A 62 -4.53 4.42 27.21
N GLY A 63 -5.68 4.95 27.65
CA GLY A 63 -6.13 4.82 29.03
C GLY A 63 -5.30 5.59 30.06
N GLY A 64 -4.36 6.44 29.63
CA GLY A 64 -3.46 7.18 30.53
C GLY A 64 -2.34 6.33 31.15
N TRP A 65 -2.15 5.10 30.68
CA TRP A 65 -1.07 4.23 31.13
C TRP A 65 0.23 4.59 30.38
N ALA A 66 1.23 5.02 31.16
CA ALA A 66 2.53 5.39 30.59
C ALA A 66 3.28 4.17 30.01
N ALA A 67 4.16 4.41 29.05
CA ALA A 67 5.14 3.42 28.59
C ALA A 67 6.01 2.95 29.78
N PRO A 68 6.40 1.69 29.86
CA PRO A 68 6.25 0.62 28.86
C PRO A 68 4.97 -0.24 29.01
N PHE A 69 4.07 0.10 29.94
CA PHE A 69 2.92 -0.74 30.30
C PHE A 69 1.69 -0.47 29.42
N GLY A 70 1.47 0.80 29.02
CA GLY A 70 0.34 1.19 28.19
C GLY A 70 0.61 1.07 26.69
N ILE A 71 -0.49 0.95 25.92
CA ILE A 71 -0.43 1.06 24.45
C ILE A 71 -0.12 2.52 24.10
N SER A 72 0.95 2.73 23.34
CA SER A 72 1.32 4.04 22.83
C SER A 72 0.91 4.17 21.37
N LEU A 73 0.14 5.21 21.04
CA LEU A 73 -0.12 5.61 19.66
C LEU A 73 0.77 6.80 19.34
N VAL A 74 1.56 6.70 18.28
CA VAL A 74 2.59 7.67 17.94
C VAL A 74 2.42 8.13 16.50
N VAL A 75 2.35 9.44 16.29
CA VAL A 75 2.34 10.05 14.96
C VAL A 75 3.57 10.95 14.85
N ASP A 76 4.58 10.46 14.16
CA ASP A 76 5.73 11.24 13.70
C ASP A 76 5.56 11.64 12.21
N ARG A 77 6.57 12.27 11.62
CA ARG A 77 6.51 12.70 10.21
C ARG A 77 6.26 11.54 9.24
N LEU A 78 6.92 10.40 9.45
CA LEU A 78 6.73 9.21 8.61
C LEU A 78 5.28 8.69 8.73
N SER A 79 4.80 8.47 9.95
CA SER A 79 3.42 8.01 10.20
C SER A 79 2.39 8.99 9.64
N ALA A 80 2.58 10.31 9.84
CA ALA A 80 1.69 11.34 9.33
C ALA A 80 1.57 11.33 7.80
N LEU A 81 2.71 11.19 7.10
CA LEU A 81 2.71 11.04 5.64
C LEU A 81 1.98 9.79 5.19
N MET A 82 2.23 8.65 5.86
CA MET A 82 1.58 7.37 5.53
C MET A 82 0.07 7.44 5.72
N VAL A 83 -0.44 8.03 6.81
CA VAL A 83 -1.89 8.12 7.03
C VAL A 83 -2.58 9.10 6.09
N VAL A 84 -1.93 10.19 5.67
CA VAL A 84 -2.48 11.13 4.67
C VAL A 84 -2.62 10.44 3.32
N ILE A 85 -1.55 9.82 2.80
CA ILE A 85 -1.57 9.12 1.51
C ILE A 85 -2.57 7.96 1.53
N THR A 86 -2.62 7.21 2.63
CA THR A 86 -3.61 6.16 2.86
C THR A 86 -5.03 6.70 2.75
N SER A 87 -5.33 7.80 3.43
CA SER A 87 -6.67 8.41 3.43
C SER A 87 -7.10 8.87 2.04
N ILE A 88 -6.17 9.43 1.26
CA ILE A 88 -6.43 9.83 -0.14
C ILE A 88 -6.78 8.60 -0.99
N VAL A 89 -6.00 7.53 -0.90
CA VAL A 89 -6.24 6.29 -1.67
C VAL A 89 -7.56 5.64 -1.24
N LEU A 90 -7.78 5.48 0.06
CA LEU A 90 -9.01 4.87 0.57
C LEU A 90 -10.26 5.65 0.17
N LEU A 91 -10.23 6.98 0.22
CA LEU A 91 -11.35 7.81 -0.22
C LEU A 91 -11.61 7.66 -1.74
N ALA A 92 -10.55 7.72 -2.55
CA ALA A 92 -10.68 7.56 -4.00
C ALA A 92 -11.21 6.18 -4.39
N VAL A 93 -10.69 5.11 -3.76
CA VAL A 93 -11.18 3.75 -3.99
C VAL A 93 -12.61 3.57 -3.52
N MET A 94 -13.01 4.19 -2.41
CA MET A 94 -14.42 4.20 -1.97
C MET A 94 -15.33 4.82 -3.02
N VAL A 95 -14.97 6.00 -3.56
CA VAL A 95 -15.72 6.67 -4.62
C VAL A 95 -15.78 5.81 -5.89
N PHE A 96 -14.67 5.16 -6.26
CA PHE A 96 -14.64 4.23 -7.39
C PHE A 96 -15.59 3.05 -7.18
N SER A 97 -15.58 2.45 -5.98
CA SER A 97 -16.45 1.32 -5.63
C SER A 97 -17.93 1.66 -5.70
N ILE A 98 -18.30 2.88 -5.30
CA ILE A 98 -19.66 3.39 -5.45
C ILE A 98 -20.04 3.46 -6.94
N GLY A 99 -19.12 3.95 -7.79
CA GLY A 99 -19.32 4.06 -9.23
C GLY A 99 -19.30 2.72 -9.97
N GLN A 100 -18.62 1.71 -9.44
CA GLN A 100 -18.61 0.37 -10.04
C GLN A 100 -19.96 -0.34 -9.88
N GLY A 101 -20.78 0.10 -8.95
CA GLY A 101 -22.04 -0.57 -8.64
C GLY A 101 -21.88 -1.74 -7.67
N ASN A 102 -22.80 -2.71 -7.73
CA ASN A 102 -22.76 -3.81 -6.77
C ASN A 102 -21.55 -4.71 -6.96
N VAL A 103 -20.65 -4.69 -6.01
CA VAL A 103 -19.59 -5.69 -5.88
C VAL A 103 -20.19 -7.02 -5.33
N ASP A 104 -21.43 -6.95 -4.82
CA ASP A 104 -22.14 -8.01 -4.11
C ASP A 104 -23.23 -8.69 -4.96
N HIS A 105 -23.31 -8.50 -6.27
CA HIS A 105 -24.23 -9.29 -7.09
C HIS A 105 -23.75 -10.75 -7.15
N ALA A 106 -24.29 -11.56 -6.28
CA ALA A 106 -24.59 -12.94 -6.58
C ALA A 106 -25.73 -12.94 -7.60
N ASP A 107 -25.64 -13.82 -8.60
CA ASP A 107 -26.60 -13.97 -9.69
C ASP A 107 -28.05 -13.68 -9.27
N GLU A 108 -28.74 -12.82 -10.05
CA GLU A 108 -30.13 -12.42 -9.82
C GLU A 108 -31.12 -13.59 -9.91
N ASP A 109 -30.67 -14.80 -10.23
CA ASP A 109 -31.49 -16.01 -10.41
C ASP A 109 -31.71 -16.85 -9.14
N THR A 110 -31.17 -16.46 -7.98
CA THR A 110 -31.47 -17.13 -6.72
C THR A 110 -32.35 -16.27 -5.84
N GLU A 111 -33.56 -16.74 -5.57
CA GLU A 111 -34.51 -16.20 -4.55
C GLU A 111 -33.94 -16.23 -3.09
N GLU A 112 -32.63 -16.44 -2.94
CA GLU A 112 -31.96 -16.36 -1.65
C GLU A 112 -31.85 -14.90 -1.20
N GLU A 113 -32.22 -14.67 0.05
CA GLU A 113 -32.14 -13.36 0.72
C GLU A 113 -30.82 -12.68 0.40
N THR A 114 -30.87 -11.52 -0.29
CA THR A 114 -29.67 -10.73 -0.63
C THR A 114 -28.87 -10.50 0.65
N PRO A 115 -27.60 -10.95 0.72
CA PRO A 115 -26.79 -10.74 1.91
C PRO A 115 -26.73 -9.26 2.24
N VAL A 116 -26.70 -8.92 3.51
CA VAL A 116 -26.40 -7.54 3.96
C VAL A 116 -25.09 -7.12 3.31
N SER A 117 -25.07 -5.97 2.63
CA SER A 117 -23.84 -5.50 1.98
C SER A 117 -22.74 -5.36 3.02
N ILE A 118 -21.79 -6.31 3.01
CA ILE A 118 -20.68 -6.39 3.96
C ILE A 118 -19.45 -5.59 3.46
N PHE A 119 -19.47 -5.12 2.21
CA PHE A 119 -18.34 -4.39 1.64
C PHE A 119 -17.99 -3.14 2.44
N TYR A 120 -18.95 -2.25 2.69
CA TYR A 120 -18.66 -0.97 3.36
C TYR A 120 -18.17 -1.13 4.80
N PRO A 121 -18.82 -1.92 5.68
CA PRO A 121 -18.30 -2.13 7.02
C PRO A 121 -16.93 -2.79 7.01
N THR A 122 -16.71 -3.81 6.18
CA THR A 122 -15.40 -4.49 6.08
C THR A 122 -14.31 -3.57 5.55
N TYR A 123 -14.64 -2.72 4.58
CA TYR A 123 -13.71 -1.72 4.05
C TYR A 123 -13.28 -0.71 5.12
N LEU A 124 -14.20 -0.26 5.96
CA LEU A 124 -13.91 0.65 7.07
C LEU A 124 -13.07 -0.04 8.17
N VAL A 125 -13.32 -1.33 8.46
CA VAL A 125 -12.48 -2.11 9.38
C VAL A 125 -11.07 -2.27 8.83
N LEU A 126 -10.93 -2.53 7.52
CA LEU A 126 -9.61 -2.57 6.86
C LEU A 126 -8.89 -1.22 7.01
N ALA A 127 -9.57 -0.10 6.76
CA ALA A 127 -9.01 1.23 6.93
C ALA A 127 -8.51 1.46 8.35
N ALA A 128 -9.29 1.08 9.36
CA ALA A 128 -8.91 1.19 10.76
C ALA A 128 -7.63 0.38 11.07
N GLY A 129 -7.53 -0.84 10.54
CA GLY A 129 -6.33 -1.69 10.71
C GLY A 129 -5.08 -1.07 10.09
N VAL A 130 -5.19 -0.49 8.89
CA VAL A 130 -4.08 0.20 8.22
C VAL A 130 -3.64 1.43 9.01
N TYR A 131 -4.58 2.27 9.46
CA TYR A 131 -4.25 3.43 10.28
C TYR A 131 -3.60 3.02 11.61
N ASN A 132 -4.15 2.01 12.29
CA ASN A 132 -3.58 1.51 13.54
C ASN A 132 -2.13 1.03 13.36
N ALA A 133 -1.85 0.31 12.27
CA ALA A 133 -0.50 -0.16 11.98
C ALA A 133 0.50 0.99 11.78
N PHE A 134 0.11 2.09 11.10
CA PHE A 134 0.99 3.23 10.89
C PHE A 134 1.23 4.10 12.13
N ILE A 135 0.32 4.06 13.11
CA ILE A 135 0.46 4.86 14.34
C ILE A 135 0.83 4.02 15.57
N ALA A 136 1.08 2.71 15.41
CA ALA A 136 1.46 1.85 16.53
C ALA A 136 2.85 2.23 17.08
N GLY A 137 2.92 2.49 18.39
CA GLY A 137 4.16 2.75 19.13
C GLY A 137 4.68 1.52 19.87
N ASP A 138 4.00 0.38 19.75
CA ASP A 138 4.44 -0.91 20.29
C ASP A 138 4.21 -2.04 19.28
N LEU A 139 5.02 -3.11 19.40
CA LEU A 139 4.99 -4.25 18.48
C LEU A 139 3.68 -5.05 18.55
N PHE A 140 3.06 -5.12 19.73
CA PHE A 140 1.83 -5.87 19.89
C PHE A 140 0.64 -5.13 19.26
N ASN A 141 0.56 -3.80 19.43
CA ASN A 141 -0.45 -2.99 18.75
C ASN A 141 -0.24 -2.98 17.22
N LEU A 142 1.02 -2.98 16.76
CA LEU A 142 1.33 -3.18 15.35
C LEU A 142 0.80 -4.53 14.83
N TYR A 143 1.01 -5.61 15.60
CA TYR A 143 0.45 -6.92 15.32
C TYR A 143 -1.08 -6.89 15.23
N VAL A 144 -1.76 -6.27 16.20
CA VAL A 144 -3.23 -6.10 16.20
C VAL A 144 -3.69 -5.33 14.95
N GLY A 145 -2.98 -4.26 14.57
CA GLY A 145 -3.25 -3.53 13.33
C GLY A 145 -3.17 -4.44 12.10
N PHE A 146 -2.13 -5.26 12.00
CA PHE A 146 -2.01 -6.27 10.93
C PHE A 146 -3.14 -7.30 10.96
N GLU A 147 -3.55 -7.80 12.12
CA GLU A 147 -4.64 -8.78 12.21
C GLU A 147 -5.98 -8.19 11.79
N ILE A 148 -6.29 -6.97 12.22
CA ILE A 148 -7.53 -6.27 11.82
C ILE A 148 -7.58 -6.10 10.29
N LEU A 149 -6.51 -5.58 9.69
CA LEU A 149 -6.47 -5.39 8.24
C LEU A 149 -6.49 -6.71 7.46
N LEU A 150 -5.88 -7.79 8.00
CA LEU A 150 -5.87 -9.09 7.37
C LEU A 150 -7.25 -9.75 7.38
N VAL A 151 -7.91 -9.80 8.54
CA VAL A 151 -9.26 -10.37 8.65
C VAL A 151 -10.24 -9.65 7.71
N ALA A 152 -10.19 -8.31 7.67
CA ALA A 152 -10.99 -7.53 6.73
C ALA A 152 -10.63 -7.84 5.27
N SER A 153 -9.34 -8.00 4.95
CA SER A 153 -8.90 -8.34 3.60
C SER A 153 -9.33 -9.74 3.16
N PHE A 154 -9.42 -10.71 4.08
CA PHE A 154 -9.93 -12.05 3.79
C PHE A 154 -11.39 -12.00 3.30
N VAL A 155 -12.21 -11.21 3.95
CA VAL A 155 -13.60 -11.00 3.52
C VAL A 155 -13.63 -10.33 2.14
N LEU A 156 -12.85 -9.27 1.95
CA LEU A 156 -12.87 -8.49 0.70
C LEU A 156 -12.35 -9.28 -0.51
N ILE A 157 -11.35 -10.15 -0.36
CA ILE A 157 -10.81 -10.95 -1.48
C ILE A 157 -11.78 -12.05 -1.94
N THR A 158 -12.59 -12.57 -1.01
CA THR A 158 -13.54 -13.66 -1.28
C THR A 158 -14.93 -13.15 -1.70
N LEU A 159 -15.17 -11.83 -1.71
CA LEU A 159 -16.44 -11.25 -2.13
C LEU A 159 -16.86 -11.73 -3.53
N GLY A 160 -18.15 -12.08 -3.65
CA GLY A 160 -18.72 -12.63 -4.89
C GLY A 160 -18.51 -14.13 -5.08
N GLY A 161 -17.88 -14.84 -4.13
CA GLY A 161 -17.92 -16.30 -3.98
C GLY A 161 -17.47 -17.17 -5.16
N THR A 162 -16.82 -16.62 -6.20
CA THR A 162 -16.40 -17.44 -7.34
C THR A 162 -15.30 -18.43 -6.95
N VAL A 163 -15.27 -19.61 -7.59
CA VAL A 163 -14.27 -20.67 -7.31
C VAL A 163 -12.84 -20.13 -7.39
N THR A 164 -12.56 -19.26 -8.36
CA THR A 164 -11.24 -18.63 -8.53
C THR A 164 -10.89 -17.74 -7.35
N ARG A 165 -11.83 -16.88 -6.89
CA ARG A 165 -11.63 -16.00 -5.73
C ARG A 165 -11.46 -16.78 -4.44
N ILE A 166 -12.26 -17.84 -4.24
CA ILE A 166 -12.14 -18.69 -3.05
C ILE A 166 -10.78 -19.38 -3.02
N ARG A 167 -10.32 -19.95 -4.14
CA ARG A 167 -9.00 -20.62 -4.22
C ARG A 167 -7.85 -19.63 -3.93
N ALA A 168 -7.87 -18.48 -4.56
CA ALA A 168 -6.86 -17.42 -4.33
C ALA A 168 -6.92 -16.89 -2.89
N GLY A 169 -8.13 -16.71 -2.35
CA GLY A 169 -8.36 -16.31 -0.97
C GLY A 169 -7.80 -17.32 0.03
N VAL A 170 -8.00 -18.62 -0.17
CA VAL A 170 -7.43 -19.68 0.69
C VAL A 170 -5.91 -19.61 0.72
N THR A 171 -5.25 -19.48 -0.43
CA THR A 171 -3.78 -19.34 -0.49
C THR A 171 -3.33 -18.10 0.28
N TYR A 172 -3.98 -16.96 0.06
CA TYR A 172 -3.70 -15.70 0.77
C TYR A 172 -3.87 -15.84 2.28
N ILE A 173 -4.96 -16.45 2.74
CA ILE A 173 -5.25 -16.68 4.15
C ILE A 173 -4.17 -17.53 4.80
N ILE A 174 -3.80 -18.68 4.20
CA ILE A 174 -2.80 -19.59 4.76
C ILE A 174 -1.46 -18.88 4.92
N VAL A 175 -0.95 -18.23 3.89
CA VAL A 175 0.34 -17.52 3.95
C VAL A 175 0.29 -16.38 4.97
N SER A 176 -0.82 -15.64 5.02
CA SER A 176 -0.99 -14.54 5.96
C SER A 176 -1.04 -15.03 7.41
N LEU A 177 -1.73 -16.15 7.71
CA LEU A 177 -1.77 -16.74 9.05
C LEU A 177 -0.39 -17.25 9.48
N VAL A 178 0.36 -17.90 8.58
CA VAL A 178 1.74 -18.32 8.87
C VAL A 178 2.61 -17.11 9.23
N SER A 179 2.53 -16.05 8.43
CA SER A 179 3.24 -14.80 8.72
C SER A 179 2.86 -14.21 10.08
N SER A 180 1.55 -14.21 10.42
CA SER A 180 1.06 -13.69 11.68
C SER A 180 1.56 -14.49 12.88
N VAL A 181 1.57 -15.82 12.78
CA VAL A 181 2.13 -16.69 13.83
C VAL A 181 3.64 -16.42 14.00
N LEU A 182 4.40 -16.33 12.92
CA LEU A 182 5.83 -16.01 12.99
C LEU A 182 6.08 -14.64 13.62
N PHE A 183 5.28 -13.64 13.27
CA PHE A 183 5.38 -12.31 13.86
C PHE A 183 5.05 -12.34 15.36
N LEU A 184 4.00 -13.05 15.78
CA LEU A 184 3.64 -13.20 17.19
C LEU A 184 4.74 -13.92 17.99
N ILE A 185 5.36 -14.96 17.42
CA ILE A 185 6.50 -15.65 18.04
C ILE A 185 7.68 -14.67 18.20
N ALA A 186 7.98 -13.85 17.18
CA ALA A 186 9.03 -12.85 17.26
C ALA A 186 8.77 -11.83 18.38
N ILE A 187 7.52 -11.35 18.50
CA ILE A 187 7.12 -10.45 19.60
C ILE A 187 7.32 -11.12 20.96
N ALA A 188 6.89 -12.38 21.11
CA ALA A 188 7.04 -13.12 22.37
C ALA A 188 8.51 -13.30 22.75
N MET A 189 9.38 -13.58 21.79
CA MET A 189 10.83 -13.69 22.02
C MET A 189 11.46 -12.34 22.40
N ILE A 190 11.06 -11.25 21.75
CA ILE A 190 11.51 -9.90 22.12
C ILE A 190 11.03 -9.54 23.52
N PHE A 191 9.77 -9.84 23.85
CA PHE A 191 9.24 -9.61 25.19
C PHE A 191 10.00 -10.42 26.25
N ALA A 192 10.30 -11.69 25.97
CA ALA A 192 11.10 -12.52 26.87
C ALA A 192 12.52 -11.98 27.10
N ALA A 193 13.12 -11.39 26.06
CA ALA A 193 14.48 -10.83 26.14
C ALA A 193 14.53 -9.42 26.75
N THR A 194 13.49 -8.60 26.54
CA THR A 194 13.50 -7.17 26.89
C THR A 194 12.49 -6.81 27.99
N GLY A 195 11.50 -7.65 28.27
CA GLY A 195 10.43 -7.40 29.25
C GLY A 195 9.41 -6.35 28.80
N THR A 196 9.38 -5.98 27.52
CA THR A 196 8.44 -4.98 26.99
C THR A 196 8.13 -5.21 25.51
N VAL A 197 6.99 -4.68 25.04
CA VAL A 197 6.61 -4.61 23.63
C VAL A 197 6.64 -3.17 23.07
N ASN A 198 6.85 -2.16 23.92
CA ASN A 198 6.94 -0.76 23.52
C ASN A 198 8.22 -0.52 22.71
N MET A 199 8.10 -0.01 21.48
CA MET A 199 9.23 0.11 20.54
C MET A 199 10.33 1.04 21.05
N ALA A 200 9.98 2.17 21.69
CA ALA A 200 10.95 3.10 22.25
C ALA A 200 11.76 2.46 23.40
N THR A 201 11.09 1.72 24.27
CA THR A 201 11.76 1.01 25.38
C THR A 201 12.56 -0.18 24.91
N ILE A 202 12.07 -0.94 23.88
CA ILE A 202 12.81 -2.05 23.26
C ILE A 202 14.13 -1.53 22.70
N SER A 203 14.13 -0.40 21.99
CA SER A 203 15.34 0.20 21.39
C SER A 203 16.50 0.31 22.41
N ALA A 204 16.22 0.86 23.60
CA ALA A 204 17.22 0.97 24.65
C ALA A 204 17.66 -0.39 25.23
N ARG A 205 16.72 -1.37 25.34
CA ARG A 205 16.99 -2.65 26.00
C ARG A 205 17.63 -3.68 25.05
N VAL A 206 17.32 -3.63 23.75
CA VAL A 206 17.95 -4.50 22.75
C VAL A 206 19.45 -4.22 22.64
N GLY A 207 19.87 -2.95 22.70
CA GLY A 207 21.27 -2.56 22.56
C GLY A 207 22.22 -3.15 23.62
N VAL A 208 21.70 -3.63 24.78
CA VAL A 208 22.51 -4.27 25.82
C VAL A 208 22.54 -5.81 25.72
N LEU A 209 21.79 -6.40 24.80
CA LEU A 209 21.78 -7.84 24.57
C LEU A 209 23.04 -8.27 23.78
N PRO A 210 23.46 -9.55 23.88
CA PRO A 210 24.50 -10.10 23.01
C PRO A 210 24.14 -9.94 21.53
N SER A 211 25.13 -9.67 20.67
CA SER A 211 24.92 -9.41 19.23
C SER A 211 24.20 -10.54 18.50
N GLU A 212 24.48 -11.79 18.88
CA GLU A 212 23.84 -12.97 18.30
C GLU A 212 22.35 -13.02 18.63
N VAL A 213 21.98 -12.62 19.85
CA VAL A 213 20.57 -12.55 20.29
C VAL A 213 19.85 -11.43 19.53
N GLN A 214 20.50 -10.24 19.43
CA GLN A 214 19.95 -9.13 18.63
C GLN A 214 19.68 -9.57 17.18
N LEU A 215 20.64 -10.24 16.53
CA LEU A 215 20.51 -10.73 15.16
C LEU A 215 19.35 -11.72 15.00
N VAL A 216 19.21 -12.69 15.93
CA VAL A 216 18.11 -13.67 15.87
C VAL A 216 16.76 -12.97 16.00
N LEU A 217 16.59 -12.08 16.98
CA LEU A 217 15.34 -11.32 17.17
C LEU A 217 15.01 -10.44 15.96
N HIS A 218 16.02 -9.79 15.38
CA HIS A 218 15.89 -8.96 14.19
C HIS A 218 15.42 -9.78 12.98
N LEU A 219 16.10 -10.91 12.69
CA LEU A 219 15.73 -11.77 11.56
C LEU A 219 14.34 -12.40 11.72
N MET A 220 13.93 -12.73 12.95
CA MET A 220 12.58 -13.25 13.20
C MET A 220 11.49 -12.21 12.85
N LEU A 221 11.66 -10.94 13.26
CA LEU A 221 10.76 -9.87 12.86
C LEU A 221 10.79 -9.62 11.36
N LEU A 222 12.01 -9.56 10.78
CA LEU A 222 12.19 -9.35 9.35
C LEU A 222 11.46 -10.40 8.51
N VAL A 223 11.51 -11.68 8.86
CA VAL A 223 10.80 -12.74 8.14
C VAL A 223 9.28 -12.50 8.16
N GLY A 224 8.71 -12.16 9.32
CA GLY A 224 7.30 -11.83 9.44
C GLY A 224 6.89 -10.67 8.52
N PHE A 225 7.66 -9.59 8.53
CA PHE A 225 7.39 -8.42 7.70
C PHE A 225 7.71 -8.65 6.22
N ALA A 226 8.74 -9.43 5.88
CA ALA A 226 9.12 -9.78 4.52
C ALA A 226 8.02 -10.57 3.79
N ILE A 227 7.33 -11.49 4.49
CA ILE A 227 6.16 -12.18 3.94
C ILE A 227 5.06 -11.17 3.65
N LYS A 228 4.75 -10.26 4.59
CA LYS A 228 3.70 -9.24 4.44
C LYS A 228 4.03 -8.20 3.38
N ALA A 229 5.30 -7.82 3.25
CA ALA A 229 5.80 -6.94 2.20
C ALA A 229 5.97 -7.62 0.84
N ALA A 230 5.85 -8.95 0.77
CA ALA A 230 6.10 -9.77 -0.42
C ALA A 230 7.52 -9.60 -0.99
N LEU A 231 8.55 -9.69 -0.14
CA LEU A 231 9.95 -9.71 -0.55
C LEU A 231 10.33 -11.09 -1.12
N PHE A 232 11.21 -11.11 -2.12
CA PHE A 232 11.77 -12.37 -2.60
C PHE A 232 12.65 -13.02 -1.50
N PRO A 233 12.56 -14.35 -1.28
CA PRO A 233 11.76 -15.35 -2.01
C PRO A 233 10.31 -15.52 -1.51
N LEU A 234 9.85 -14.73 -0.55
CA LEU A 234 8.56 -14.88 0.12
C LEU A 234 7.39 -14.20 -0.62
N SER A 235 7.62 -13.74 -1.86
CA SER A 235 6.65 -12.98 -2.67
C SER A 235 5.68 -13.83 -3.49
N PHE A 236 5.84 -15.16 -3.54
CA PHE A 236 5.15 -16.08 -4.45
C PHE A 236 3.62 -16.06 -4.35
N TRP A 237 3.07 -15.71 -3.20
CA TRP A 237 1.63 -15.70 -2.94
C TRP A 237 0.89 -14.53 -3.61
N LEU A 238 1.58 -13.39 -3.78
CA LEU A 238 0.96 -12.13 -4.18
C LEU A 238 0.43 -12.12 -5.63
N PRO A 239 1.18 -12.59 -6.66
CA PRO A 239 0.74 -12.53 -8.04
C PRO A 239 -0.48 -13.43 -8.37
N ASP A 240 -0.75 -14.43 -7.54
CA ASP A 240 -1.87 -15.34 -7.70
C ASP A 240 -3.07 -14.96 -6.84
N SER A 241 -2.87 -14.14 -5.78
CA SER A 241 -3.92 -13.73 -4.87
C SER A 241 -4.57 -12.39 -5.26
N TYR A 242 -3.79 -11.34 -5.42
CA TYR A 242 -4.30 -9.98 -5.65
C TYR A 242 -5.09 -9.80 -6.96
N PRO A 243 -4.68 -10.39 -8.10
CA PRO A 243 -5.43 -10.22 -9.36
C PRO A 243 -6.85 -10.78 -9.35
N SER A 244 -7.15 -11.72 -8.44
CA SER A 244 -8.46 -12.36 -8.36
C SER A 244 -9.54 -11.50 -7.69
N ALA A 245 -9.13 -10.54 -6.85
CA ALA A 245 -10.05 -9.64 -6.16
C ALA A 245 -10.68 -8.61 -7.12
N PRO A 246 -11.84 -8.03 -6.76
CA PRO A 246 -12.40 -6.88 -7.51
C PRO A 246 -11.40 -5.73 -7.63
N ALA A 247 -11.44 -4.97 -8.74
CA ALA A 247 -10.47 -3.91 -9.03
C ALA A 247 -10.25 -2.91 -7.86
N PRO A 248 -11.29 -2.38 -7.18
CA PRO A 248 -11.09 -1.48 -6.05
C PRO A 248 -10.41 -2.17 -4.86
N VAL A 249 -10.73 -3.43 -4.61
CA VAL A 249 -10.09 -4.22 -3.53
C VAL A 249 -8.61 -4.43 -3.86
N THR A 250 -8.31 -4.85 -5.09
CA THR A 250 -6.93 -5.02 -5.55
C THR A 250 -6.13 -3.70 -5.46
N ALA A 251 -6.75 -2.57 -5.80
CA ALA A 251 -6.11 -1.25 -5.71
C ALA A 251 -5.69 -0.91 -4.27
N VAL A 252 -6.54 -1.18 -3.27
CA VAL A 252 -6.20 -1.00 -1.85
C VAL A 252 -5.11 -1.98 -1.41
N PHE A 253 -5.22 -3.25 -1.77
CA PHE A 253 -4.25 -4.26 -1.38
C PHE A 253 -2.86 -3.95 -1.94
N ALA A 254 -2.78 -3.66 -3.23
CA ALA A 254 -1.54 -3.33 -3.91
C ALA A 254 -0.98 -1.96 -3.48
N GLY A 255 -1.84 -0.99 -3.26
CA GLY A 255 -1.45 0.33 -2.79
C GLY A 255 -0.92 0.31 -1.36
N LEU A 256 -1.62 -0.34 -0.42
CA LEU A 256 -1.43 -0.13 1.01
C LEU A 256 -0.88 -1.34 1.77
N LEU A 257 -1.45 -2.55 1.63
CA LEU A 257 -1.16 -3.66 2.54
C LEU A 257 0.33 -4.04 2.56
N THR A 258 0.95 -4.15 1.39
CA THR A 258 2.40 -4.45 1.30
C THR A 258 3.26 -3.32 1.86
N LYS A 259 2.79 -2.06 1.78
CA LYS A 259 3.53 -0.90 2.31
C LYS A 259 3.46 -0.80 3.82
N VAL A 260 2.44 -1.35 4.46
CA VAL A 260 2.46 -1.54 5.92
C VAL A 260 3.63 -2.46 6.32
N GLY A 261 3.90 -3.52 5.53
CA GLY A 261 5.08 -4.37 5.74
C GLY A 261 6.41 -3.63 5.53
N VAL A 262 6.52 -2.85 4.45
CA VAL A 262 7.72 -2.02 4.19
C VAL A 262 7.92 -0.96 5.28
N TYR A 263 6.84 -0.30 5.71
CA TYR A 263 6.86 0.64 6.82
C TYR A 263 7.37 -0.01 8.11
N ALA A 264 6.89 -1.23 8.42
CA ALA A 264 7.30 -1.97 9.60
C ALA A 264 8.81 -2.31 9.55
N ILE A 265 9.33 -2.71 8.38
CA ILE A 265 10.77 -2.93 8.18
C ILE A 265 11.53 -1.61 8.42
N LEU A 266 11.16 -0.53 7.76
CA LEU A 266 11.82 0.77 7.93
C LEU A 266 11.80 1.23 9.39
N ARG A 267 10.66 1.06 10.09
CA ARG A 267 10.51 1.44 11.50
C ARG A 267 11.39 0.60 12.42
N THR A 268 11.48 -0.70 12.20
CA THR A 268 12.30 -1.59 13.04
C THR A 268 13.79 -1.42 12.78
N GLU A 269 14.21 -1.20 11.53
CA GLU A 269 15.61 -0.90 11.18
C GLU A 269 16.06 0.43 11.79
N SER A 270 15.23 1.46 11.73
CA SER A 270 15.60 2.79 12.20
C SER A 270 15.50 2.96 13.72
N LEU A 271 14.58 2.28 14.40
CA LEU A 271 14.29 2.51 15.80
C LEU A 271 14.79 1.38 16.70
N ILE A 272 14.50 0.11 16.36
CA ILE A 272 14.73 -1.01 17.27
C ILE A 272 16.14 -1.59 17.08
N PHE A 273 16.53 -1.83 15.84
CA PHE A 273 17.77 -2.53 15.50
C PHE A 273 18.82 -1.63 14.84
N ALA A 274 18.81 -0.33 15.14
CA ALA A 274 19.74 0.64 14.55
C ALA A 274 21.24 0.26 14.75
N ALA A 275 21.57 -0.52 15.78
CA ALA A 275 22.93 -1.00 16.02
C ALA A 275 23.22 -2.39 15.42
N ASN A 276 22.22 -3.12 14.94
CA ASN A 276 22.37 -4.47 14.38
C ASN A 276 22.28 -4.41 12.86
N ASP A 277 23.42 -4.37 12.19
CA ASP A 277 23.51 -4.17 10.75
C ASP A 277 23.24 -5.44 9.94
N ILE A 278 22.10 -5.46 9.22
CA ILE A 278 21.75 -6.48 8.21
C ILE A 278 21.63 -5.87 6.80
N SER A 279 22.20 -4.70 6.57
CA SER A 279 22.10 -3.93 5.33
C SER A 279 22.54 -4.70 4.09
N VAL A 280 23.60 -5.53 4.21
CA VAL A 280 24.04 -6.39 3.10
C VAL A 280 22.96 -7.44 2.75
N LEU A 281 22.33 -8.06 3.74
CA LEU A 281 21.22 -8.99 3.50
C LEU A 281 20.04 -8.28 2.83
N LEU A 282 19.63 -7.12 3.36
CA LEU A 282 18.55 -6.31 2.78
C LEU A 282 18.87 -5.88 1.35
N MET A 283 20.12 -5.50 1.05
CA MET A 283 20.53 -5.12 -0.30
C MET A 283 20.43 -6.30 -1.28
N VAL A 284 20.88 -7.48 -0.89
CA VAL A 284 20.78 -8.70 -1.72
C VAL A 284 19.31 -9.05 -1.97
N VAL A 285 18.47 -9.00 -0.93
CA VAL A 285 17.02 -9.23 -1.04
C VAL A 285 16.36 -8.17 -1.94
N ALA A 286 16.76 -6.90 -1.82
CA ALA A 286 16.27 -5.81 -2.66
C ALA A 286 16.55 -6.05 -4.15
N ILE A 287 17.81 -6.40 -4.48
CA ILE A 287 18.24 -6.71 -5.86
C ILE A 287 17.43 -7.90 -6.41
N ALA A 288 17.34 -8.98 -5.65
CA ALA A 288 16.60 -10.17 -6.05
C ALA A 288 15.10 -9.86 -6.25
N THR A 289 14.49 -9.06 -5.35
CA THR A 289 13.08 -8.65 -5.43
C THR A 289 12.83 -7.78 -6.67
N MET A 290 13.73 -6.83 -6.99
CA MET A 290 13.64 -6.02 -8.19
C MET A 290 13.66 -6.88 -9.45
N LEU A 291 14.67 -7.74 -9.59
CA LEU A 291 14.89 -8.51 -10.82
C LEU A 291 13.83 -9.62 -11.00
N VAL A 292 13.55 -10.41 -9.97
CA VAL A 292 12.54 -11.48 -10.07
C VAL A 292 11.15 -10.90 -10.34
N GLY A 293 10.80 -9.81 -9.63
CA GLY A 293 9.54 -9.12 -9.85
C GLY A 293 9.40 -8.62 -11.29
N ILE A 294 10.40 -7.93 -11.83
CA ILE A 294 10.25 -7.35 -13.17
C ILE A 294 10.29 -8.40 -14.29
N PHE A 295 11.13 -9.42 -14.20
CA PHE A 295 11.11 -10.53 -15.17
C PHE A 295 9.77 -11.27 -15.14
N GLY A 296 9.20 -11.46 -13.94
CA GLY A 296 7.85 -11.98 -13.77
C GLY A 296 6.79 -11.11 -14.45
N ALA A 297 6.89 -9.78 -14.34
CA ALA A 297 5.95 -8.84 -14.98
C ALA A 297 5.99 -8.92 -16.52
N VAL A 298 7.19 -8.93 -17.09
CA VAL A 298 7.38 -9.00 -18.55
C VAL A 298 6.79 -10.29 -19.14
N ALA A 299 6.79 -11.39 -18.40
CA ALA A 299 6.27 -12.68 -18.83
C ALA A 299 4.74 -12.76 -18.83
N GLN A 300 4.00 -11.79 -18.22
CA GLN A 300 2.55 -11.91 -18.09
C GLN A 300 1.79 -11.41 -19.33
N ALA A 301 0.68 -12.08 -19.62
CA ALA A 301 -0.31 -11.66 -20.63
C ALA A 301 -1.49 -10.89 -20.01
N GLY A 302 -1.77 -11.04 -18.72
CA GLY A 302 -2.84 -10.31 -18.01
C GLY A 302 -2.34 -9.07 -17.32
N ILE A 303 -3.01 -7.92 -17.49
CA ILE A 303 -2.60 -6.63 -16.90
C ILE A 303 -2.56 -6.71 -15.37
N ARG A 304 -3.57 -7.27 -14.71
CA ARG A 304 -3.61 -7.37 -13.25
C ARG A 304 -2.42 -8.15 -12.68
N ARG A 305 -2.10 -9.30 -13.30
CA ARG A 305 -0.98 -10.14 -12.86
C ARG A 305 0.36 -9.47 -13.15
N MET A 306 0.49 -8.81 -14.31
CA MET A 306 1.66 -7.99 -14.65
C MET A 306 1.87 -6.88 -13.60
N LEU A 307 0.82 -6.13 -13.25
CA LEU A 307 0.90 -5.08 -12.21
C LEU A 307 1.22 -5.65 -10.82
N SER A 308 0.82 -6.88 -10.51
CA SER A 308 1.18 -7.54 -9.26
C SER A 308 2.67 -7.89 -9.20
N PHE A 309 3.27 -8.28 -10.32
CA PHE A 309 4.72 -8.48 -10.42
C PHE A 309 5.50 -7.15 -10.44
N THR A 310 4.98 -6.10 -11.09
CA THR A 310 5.59 -4.77 -10.98
C THR A 310 5.53 -4.25 -9.53
N LEU A 311 4.46 -4.53 -8.79
CA LEU A 311 4.36 -4.21 -7.37
C LEU A 311 5.53 -4.83 -6.58
N ILE A 312 5.82 -6.13 -6.76
CA ILE A 312 6.94 -6.82 -6.12
C ILE A 312 8.26 -6.14 -6.49
N SER A 313 8.51 -5.90 -7.79
CA SER A 313 9.77 -5.30 -8.23
C SER A 313 10.00 -3.91 -7.63
N HIS A 314 8.94 -3.11 -7.50
CA HIS A 314 9.03 -1.76 -6.94
C HIS A 314 9.16 -1.75 -5.41
N ILE A 315 8.73 -2.79 -4.71
CA ILE A 315 9.07 -2.98 -3.29
C ILE A 315 10.59 -3.16 -3.15
N GLY A 316 11.25 -3.81 -4.10
CA GLY A 316 12.70 -3.92 -4.14
C GLY A 316 13.43 -2.57 -4.11
N TYR A 317 12.91 -1.53 -4.78
CA TYR A 317 13.47 -0.16 -4.66
C TYR A 317 13.34 0.42 -3.24
N MET A 318 12.23 0.15 -2.56
CA MET A 318 12.04 0.64 -1.19
C MET A 318 13.02 -0.03 -0.24
N ILE A 319 13.20 -1.36 -0.38
CA ILE A 319 14.18 -2.10 0.44
C ILE A 319 15.62 -1.71 0.08
N PHE A 320 15.92 -1.38 -1.20
CA PHE A 320 17.21 -0.83 -1.60
C PHE A 320 17.53 0.45 -0.80
N GLY A 321 16.60 1.40 -0.74
CA GLY A 321 16.81 2.63 0.02
C GLY A 321 16.91 2.40 1.53
N ILE A 322 16.16 1.43 2.09
CA ILE A 322 16.30 1.03 3.50
C ILE A 322 17.68 0.44 3.75
N ALA A 323 18.15 -0.46 2.87
CA ALA A 323 19.44 -1.13 2.97
C ALA A 323 20.65 -0.20 2.91
N LEU A 324 20.52 1.01 2.35
CA LEU A 324 21.59 2.00 2.37
C LEU A 324 21.96 2.43 3.80
N GLY A 325 21.02 2.38 4.74
CA GLY A 325 21.24 2.74 6.15
C GLY A 325 21.58 4.21 6.37
N THR A 326 21.31 5.08 5.39
CA THR A 326 21.63 6.51 5.41
C THR A 326 20.36 7.36 5.51
N GLU A 327 20.49 8.57 6.03
CA GLU A 327 19.40 9.55 6.09
C GLU A 327 18.83 9.81 4.68
N SER A 328 19.70 10.08 3.69
CA SER A 328 19.28 10.30 2.30
C SER A 328 18.61 9.09 1.67
N GLY A 329 19.08 7.87 1.98
CA GLY A 329 18.43 6.62 1.54
C GLY A 329 17.02 6.47 2.10
N TRP A 330 16.84 6.77 3.39
CA TRP A 330 15.53 6.70 4.04
C TRP A 330 14.59 7.81 3.58
N SER A 331 15.09 9.03 3.41
CA SER A 331 14.34 10.16 2.81
C SER A 331 13.81 9.82 1.42
N ALA A 332 14.69 9.32 0.55
CA ALA A 332 14.32 8.88 -0.80
C ALA A 332 13.31 7.73 -0.77
N THR A 333 13.45 6.79 0.19
CA THR A 333 12.50 5.69 0.39
C THR A 333 11.11 6.21 0.80
N VAL A 334 11.02 7.15 1.74
CA VAL A 334 9.75 7.76 2.16
C VAL A 334 9.04 8.41 0.98
N TYR A 335 9.75 9.21 0.18
CA TYR A 335 9.18 9.81 -1.02
C TYR A 335 8.73 8.75 -2.04
N TYR A 336 9.54 7.69 -2.25
CA TYR A 336 9.22 6.63 -3.19
C TYR A 336 8.02 5.78 -2.75
N ILE A 337 7.84 5.54 -1.45
CA ILE A 337 6.66 4.85 -0.90
C ILE A 337 5.39 5.65 -1.23
N MET A 338 5.38 6.98 -0.97
CA MET A 338 4.23 7.84 -1.26
C MET A 338 3.87 7.81 -2.75
N HIS A 339 4.87 7.99 -3.63
CA HIS A 339 4.71 7.87 -5.08
C HIS A 339 4.08 6.54 -5.48
N HIS A 340 4.67 5.45 -5.03
CA HIS A 340 4.29 4.12 -5.46
C HIS A 340 2.89 3.70 -4.96
N ILE A 341 2.49 4.07 -3.74
CA ILE A 341 1.14 3.83 -3.22
C ILE A 341 0.10 4.41 -4.19
N LEU A 342 0.26 5.67 -4.57
CA LEU A 342 -0.69 6.38 -5.43
C LEU A 342 -0.71 5.82 -6.86
N VAL A 343 0.44 5.66 -7.47
CA VAL A 343 0.54 5.22 -8.86
C VAL A 343 0.06 3.78 -9.04
N GLN A 344 0.44 2.89 -8.12
CA GLN A 344 0.04 1.50 -8.18
C GLN A 344 -1.47 1.32 -7.97
N ALA A 345 -2.05 2.01 -6.98
CA ALA A 345 -3.50 2.02 -6.79
C ALA A 345 -4.24 2.57 -8.04
N THR A 346 -3.73 3.66 -8.61
CA THR A 346 -4.30 4.26 -9.83
C THR A 346 -4.30 3.28 -11.00
N LEU A 347 -3.19 2.57 -11.25
CA LEU A 347 -3.10 1.61 -12.35
C LEU A 347 -4.07 0.43 -12.18
N PHE A 348 -4.31 -0.04 -10.95
CA PHE A 348 -5.31 -1.08 -10.72
C PHE A 348 -6.74 -0.56 -10.93
N LEU A 349 -7.04 0.69 -10.54
CA LEU A 349 -8.36 1.29 -10.85
C LEU A 349 -8.55 1.48 -12.35
N VAL A 350 -7.52 1.95 -13.07
CA VAL A 350 -7.59 2.06 -14.54
C VAL A 350 -7.78 0.69 -15.20
N THR A 351 -7.15 -0.37 -14.67
CA THR A 351 -7.37 -1.72 -15.16
C THR A 351 -8.84 -2.13 -14.98
N GLY A 352 -9.48 -1.76 -13.88
CA GLY A 352 -10.91 -1.95 -13.69
C GLY A 352 -11.78 -1.16 -14.70
N LEU A 353 -11.35 0.04 -15.11
CA LEU A 353 -11.99 0.78 -16.20
C LEU A 353 -11.80 0.10 -17.57
N ILE A 354 -10.60 -0.43 -17.83
CA ILE A 354 -10.32 -1.21 -19.06
C ILE A 354 -11.24 -2.43 -19.13
N GLU A 355 -11.33 -3.20 -18.04
CA GLU A 355 -12.19 -4.38 -17.95
C GLU A 355 -13.67 -4.04 -18.18
N ARG A 356 -14.12 -2.91 -17.64
CA ARG A 356 -15.51 -2.45 -17.85
C ARG A 356 -15.79 -2.13 -19.32
N VAL A 357 -14.84 -1.54 -20.04
CA VAL A 357 -15.01 -1.17 -21.46
C VAL A 357 -14.78 -2.32 -22.42
N ALA A 358 -13.76 -3.14 -22.14
CA ALA A 358 -13.31 -4.19 -23.05
C ALA A 358 -13.78 -5.60 -22.65
N GLY A 359 -14.33 -5.78 -21.45
CA GLY A 359 -14.72 -7.09 -20.91
C GLY A 359 -13.54 -7.98 -20.49
N THR A 360 -12.30 -7.55 -20.71
CA THR A 360 -11.09 -8.33 -20.40
C THR A 360 -9.92 -7.44 -19.99
N SER A 361 -8.98 -8.02 -19.22
CA SER A 361 -7.65 -7.43 -18.93
C SER A 361 -6.51 -8.24 -19.57
N THR A 362 -6.81 -9.19 -20.46
CA THR A 362 -5.79 -9.97 -21.17
C THR A 362 -5.30 -9.17 -22.38
N ILE A 363 -4.02 -8.83 -22.38
CA ILE A 363 -3.40 -7.91 -23.36
C ILE A 363 -3.58 -8.38 -24.81
N THR A 364 -3.57 -9.70 -25.04
CA THR A 364 -3.76 -10.28 -26.38
C THR A 364 -5.17 -10.07 -26.94
N HIS A 365 -6.16 -9.90 -26.07
CA HIS A 365 -7.57 -9.71 -26.42
C HIS A 365 -8.02 -8.25 -26.36
N LEU A 366 -7.09 -7.31 -26.11
CA LEU A 366 -7.36 -5.88 -26.08
C LEU A 366 -7.03 -5.23 -27.43
N GLY A 367 -7.80 -4.24 -27.82
CA GLY A 367 -7.57 -3.40 -29.01
C GLY A 367 -8.52 -2.20 -29.07
N GLY A 368 -8.17 -1.18 -29.84
CA GLY A 368 -9.02 -0.02 -30.15
C GLY A 368 -9.38 0.88 -28.98
N MET A 369 -8.80 0.70 -27.79
CA MET A 369 -9.20 1.43 -26.59
C MET A 369 -8.99 2.95 -26.71
N LEU A 370 -8.02 3.42 -27.50
CA LEU A 370 -7.79 4.84 -27.72
C LEU A 370 -8.99 5.51 -28.40
N LYS A 371 -9.64 4.83 -29.35
CA LYS A 371 -10.83 5.33 -30.05
C LYS A 371 -12.11 5.17 -29.21
N ARG A 372 -12.23 4.00 -28.53
CA ARG A 372 -13.45 3.64 -27.77
C ARG A 372 -13.55 4.37 -26.42
N ALA A 373 -12.44 4.59 -25.73
CA ALA A 373 -12.40 5.16 -24.40
C ALA A 373 -11.20 6.12 -24.22
N PRO A 374 -11.18 7.29 -24.89
CA PRO A 374 -10.04 8.21 -24.84
C PRO A 374 -9.73 8.71 -23.42
N THR A 375 -10.74 8.85 -22.56
CA THR A 375 -10.55 9.22 -21.15
C THR A 375 -9.75 8.14 -20.42
N VAL A 376 -10.07 6.85 -20.60
CA VAL A 376 -9.35 5.74 -19.99
C VAL A 376 -7.91 5.68 -20.51
N ALA A 377 -7.71 6.01 -21.81
CA ALA A 377 -6.37 6.09 -22.39
C ALA A 377 -5.51 7.13 -21.66
N VAL A 378 -6.01 8.34 -21.43
CA VAL A 378 -5.27 9.38 -20.67
C VAL A 378 -5.03 8.95 -19.23
N LEU A 379 -6.05 8.36 -18.56
CA LEU A 379 -5.93 7.88 -17.19
C LEU A 379 -4.93 6.72 -17.05
N PHE A 380 -4.69 5.93 -18.10
CA PHE A 380 -3.64 4.90 -18.13
C PHE A 380 -2.27 5.49 -18.46
N PHE A 381 -2.19 6.39 -19.42
CA PHE A 381 -0.94 6.91 -19.97
C PHE A 381 -0.10 7.64 -18.93
N ILE A 382 -0.72 8.52 -18.13
CA ILE A 382 -0.01 9.31 -17.12
C ILE A 382 0.63 8.41 -16.03
N PRO A 383 -0.10 7.53 -15.31
CA PRO A 383 0.51 6.65 -14.32
C PRO A 383 1.45 5.61 -14.94
N MET A 384 1.25 5.21 -16.20
CA MET A 384 2.17 4.37 -16.95
C MET A 384 3.56 5.01 -17.06
N LEU A 385 3.64 6.25 -17.54
CA LEU A 385 4.91 6.99 -17.65
C LEU A 385 5.51 7.24 -16.26
N ASN A 386 4.66 7.51 -15.28
CA ASN A 386 5.06 7.78 -13.91
C ASN A 386 5.70 6.53 -13.26
N LEU A 387 5.07 5.35 -13.35
CA LEU A 387 5.64 4.10 -12.83
C LEU A 387 6.90 3.68 -13.60
N GLY A 388 6.91 3.87 -14.92
CA GLY A 388 8.07 3.65 -15.78
C GLY A 388 9.29 4.50 -15.41
N GLY A 389 9.06 5.63 -14.73
CA GLY A 389 10.14 6.54 -14.32
C GLY A 389 10.61 7.47 -15.43
N ILE A 390 9.67 8.00 -16.22
CA ILE A 390 9.95 8.99 -17.25
C ILE A 390 9.93 10.40 -16.64
N PRO A 391 10.95 11.26 -16.96
CA PRO A 391 10.90 12.66 -16.56
C PRO A 391 9.66 13.38 -17.15
N PRO A 392 9.06 14.34 -16.45
CA PRO A 392 9.42 14.90 -15.15
C PRO A 392 8.71 14.23 -13.95
N PHE A 393 8.02 13.11 -14.12
CA PHE A 393 7.14 12.52 -13.13
C PHE A 393 7.81 12.11 -11.82
N SER A 394 7.01 12.02 -10.75
CA SER A 394 7.47 11.68 -9.39
C SER A 394 8.19 10.32 -9.30
N GLY A 395 7.85 9.36 -10.16
CA GLY A 395 8.56 8.08 -10.23
C GLY A 395 10.00 8.19 -10.69
N PHE A 396 10.29 9.10 -11.65
CA PHE A 396 11.65 9.44 -12.03
C PHE A 396 12.40 10.10 -10.87
N LEU A 397 11.80 11.11 -10.26
CA LEU A 397 12.41 11.84 -9.15
C LEU A 397 12.76 10.93 -7.98
N GLY A 398 11.84 10.04 -7.58
CA GLY A 398 12.08 9.11 -6.49
C GLY A 398 13.16 8.06 -6.80
N LYS A 399 13.21 7.53 -8.03
CA LYS A 399 14.28 6.59 -8.46
C LYS A 399 15.63 7.27 -8.50
N VAL A 400 15.69 8.49 -9.04
CA VAL A 400 16.94 9.27 -9.09
C VAL A 400 17.42 9.60 -7.67
N ALA A 401 16.53 10.00 -6.77
CA ALA A 401 16.89 10.25 -5.37
C ALA A 401 17.49 9.02 -4.70
N LEU A 402 16.90 7.83 -4.90
CA LEU A 402 17.44 6.56 -4.40
C LEU A 402 18.81 6.24 -4.97
N PHE A 403 19.02 6.48 -6.26
CA PHE A 403 20.30 6.21 -6.91
C PHE A 403 21.38 7.20 -6.48
N ILE A 404 21.06 8.48 -6.32
CA ILE A 404 21.98 9.50 -5.80
C ILE A 404 22.38 9.13 -4.36
N ALA A 405 21.42 8.80 -3.50
CA ALA A 405 21.70 8.39 -2.13
C ALA A 405 22.65 7.18 -2.04
N GLY A 406 22.54 6.24 -2.98
CA GLY A 406 23.47 5.11 -3.08
C GLY A 406 24.84 5.50 -3.68
N ALA A 407 24.85 6.38 -4.69
CA ALA A 407 26.09 6.76 -5.41
C ALA A 407 27.00 7.67 -4.59
N GLU A 408 26.45 8.56 -3.76
CA GLU A 408 27.21 9.52 -2.93
C GLU A 408 28.02 8.84 -1.82
N GLY A 409 27.69 7.63 -1.44
CA GLY A 409 28.55 6.66 -0.77
C GLY A 409 29.07 7.00 0.63
N THR A 410 28.58 8.05 1.28
CA THR A 410 29.02 8.43 2.62
C THR A 410 28.22 7.73 3.71
N GLY A 411 28.89 7.02 4.62
CA GLY A 411 28.24 6.37 5.77
C GLY A 411 27.43 5.11 5.45
N LEU A 412 27.66 4.51 4.27
CA LEU A 412 26.98 3.27 3.85
C LEU A 412 27.45 2.07 4.69
N ALA A 413 26.49 1.28 5.16
CA ALA A 413 26.77 -0.02 5.80
C ALA A 413 27.02 -1.13 4.77
N VAL A 414 26.74 -0.87 3.49
CA VAL A 414 26.85 -1.84 2.39
C VAL A 414 28.11 -1.55 1.56
N PRO A 415 28.87 -2.59 1.13
CA PRO A 415 30.01 -2.39 0.23
C PRO A 415 29.60 -1.66 -1.06
N GLN A 416 30.38 -0.65 -1.48
CA GLN A 416 30.05 0.22 -2.60
C GLN A 416 29.80 -0.53 -3.92
N TRP A 417 30.53 -1.62 -4.19
CA TRP A 417 30.30 -2.43 -5.39
C TRP A 417 28.89 -3.05 -5.41
N LEU A 418 28.37 -3.46 -4.24
CA LEU A 418 27.03 -4.06 -4.14
C LEU A 418 25.95 -3.00 -4.31
N VAL A 419 26.19 -1.77 -3.86
CA VAL A 419 25.32 -0.61 -4.13
C VAL A 419 25.22 -0.34 -5.63
N TRP A 420 26.35 -0.37 -6.35
CA TRP A 420 26.36 -0.20 -7.81
C TRP A 420 25.60 -1.33 -8.53
N VAL A 421 25.70 -2.57 -8.05
CA VAL A 421 24.85 -3.68 -8.54
C VAL A 421 23.37 -3.40 -8.28
N GLY A 422 23.03 -2.86 -7.12
CA GLY A 422 21.66 -2.45 -6.79
C GLY A 422 21.13 -1.34 -7.70
N ILE A 423 21.95 -0.30 -7.98
CA ILE A 423 21.61 0.78 -8.92
C ILE A 423 21.39 0.20 -10.33
N ALA A 424 22.29 -0.68 -10.80
CA ALA A 424 22.14 -1.33 -12.09
C ALA A 424 20.87 -2.19 -12.18
N ALA A 425 20.57 -2.98 -11.15
CA ALA A 425 19.32 -3.75 -11.05
C ALA A 425 18.10 -2.83 -11.09
N GLY A 426 18.15 -1.70 -10.37
CA GLY A 426 17.11 -0.68 -10.41
C GLY A 426 16.93 -0.07 -11.81
N ALA A 427 18.00 0.29 -12.50
CA ALA A 427 17.93 0.81 -13.86
C ALA A 427 17.30 -0.21 -14.84
N ILE A 428 17.73 -1.47 -14.77
CA ILE A 428 17.14 -2.57 -15.56
C ILE A 428 15.64 -2.71 -15.25
N THR A 429 15.28 -2.71 -13.96
CA THR A 429 13.89 -2.79 -13.52
C THR A 429 13.05 -1.63 -14.06
N SER A 430 13.58 -0.40 -14.07
CA SER A 430 12.88 0.76 -14.63
C SER A 430 12.61 0.62 -16.12
N LEU A 431 13.62 0.22 -16.90
CA LEU A 431 13.49 0.01 -18.33
C LEU A 431 12.49 -1.10 -18.68
N LEU A 432 12.55 -2.23 -17.97
CA LEU A 432 11.63 -3.35 -18.18
C LEU A 432 10.22 -3.04 -17.69
N THR A 433 10.05 -2.21 -16.64
CA THR A 433 8.73 -1.71 -16.23
C THR A 433 8.10 -0.87 -17.35
N LEU A 434 8.87 0.05 -17.92
CA LEU A 434 8.42 0.85 -19.04
C LEU A 434 8.07 -0.03 -20.25
N TYR A 435 8.91 -1.01 -20.58
CA TYR A 435 8.65 -1.97 -21.65
C TYR A 435 7.33 -2.73 -21.45
N ALA A 436 7.11 -3.28 -20.25
CA ALA A 436 5.89 -4.03 -19.94
C ALA A 436 4.63 -3.17 -20.09
N LEU A 437 4.69 -1.92 -19.61
CA LEU A 437 3.57 -0.98 -19.69
C LEU A 437 3.34 -0.44 -21.10
N ILE A 438 4.39 -0.15 -21.86
CA ILE A 438 4.28 0.24 -23.28
C ILE A 438 3.69 -0.91 -24.10
N ARG A 439 3.98 -2.18 -23.79
CA ARG A 439 3.34 -3.31 -24.43
C ARG A 439 1.82 -3.31 -24.23
N VAL A 440 1.34 -2.98 -23.03
CA VAL A 440 -0.11 -2.80 -22.79
C VAL A 440 -0.66 -1.63 -23.60
N TRP A 441 0.08 -0.51 -23.66
CA TRP A 441 -0.32 0.66 -24.45
C TRP A 441 -0.44 0.31 -25.95
N ASN A 442 0.57 -0.30 -26.52
CA ASN A 442 0.60 -0.62 -27.94
C ASN A 442 -0.48 -1.62 -28.33
N LEU A 443 -0.65 -2.70 -27.55
CA LEU A 443 -1.60 -3.77 -27.87
C LEU A 443 -3.03 -3.42 -27.45
N GLY A 444 -3.22 -2.71 -26.34
CA GLY A 444 -4.56 -2.40 -25.86
C GLY A 444 -5.14 -1.11 -26.43
N PHE A 445 -4.31 -0.06 -26.60
CA PHE A 445 -4.80 1.26 -26.97
C PHE A 445 -4.56 1.60 -28.44
N TRP A 446 -3.40 1.26 -29.02
CA TRP A 446 -3.05 1.62 -30.41
C TRP A 446 -3.47 0.58 -31.43
N ARG A 447 -3.37 -0.72 -31.13
CA ARG A 447 -3.78 -1.77 -32.04
C ARG A 447 -5.25 -1.58 -32.45
N GLU A 448 -5.59 -1.73 -33.72
CA GLU A 448 -6.97 -1.68 -34.19
C GLU A 448 -7.79 -2.86 -33.64
N LEU A 449 -9.09 -2.66 -33.46
CA LEU A 449 -9.96 -3.71 -32.90
C LEU A 449 -10.10 -4.90 -33.87
N ASP A 450 -10.11 -4.65 -35.17
CA ASP A 450 -10.25 -5.65 -36.24
C ASP A 450 -9.05 -6.63 -36.29
N GLU A 451 -7.91 -6.26 -35.70
CA GLU A 451 -6.73 -7.12 -35.55
C GLU A 451 -6.83 -8.07 -34.34
N VAL A 452 -7.83 -7.88 -33.50
CA VAL A 452 -8.12 -8.72 -32.34
C VAL A 452 -9.22 -9.68 -32.77
N GLY A 453 -8.96 -10.98 -32.78
CA GLY A 453 -10.00 -11.98 -33.08
C GLY A 453 -11.24 -11.80 -32.18
N ASP A 454 -12.40 -12.29 -32.67
CA ASP A 454 -13.69 -12.14 -31.96
C ASP A 454 -13.61 -12.57 -30.51
N VAL A 455 -13.58 -11.57 -29.62
CA VAL A 455 -13.78 -11.74 -28.18
C VAL A 455 -15.17 -11.24 -27.88
N GLU A 456 -16.10 -12.14 -27.66
CA GLU A 456 -17.42 -11.79 -27.12
C GLU A 456 -17.24 -11.07 -25.78
N SER A 457 -17.48 -9.78 -25.75
CA SER A 457 -17.53 -9.01 -24.51
C SER A 457 -18.92 -9.17 -23.90
N PRO A 458 -19.03 -9.45 -22.59
CA PRO A 458 -20.34 -9.42 -21.92
C PRO A 458 -21.11 -8.12 -22.13
N LEU A 459 -20.42 -7.00 -22.36
CA LEU A 459 -21.03 -5.71 -22.67
C LEU A 459 -21.53 -5.60 -24.11
N THR A 460 -20.97 -6.33 -25.08
CA THR A 460 -21.49 -6.38 -26.46
C THR A 460 -22.80 -7.14 -26.52
N ILE A 461 -22.96 -8.18 -25.72
CA ILE A 461 -24.21 -8.95 -25.62
C ILE A 461 -25.36 -8.06 -25.08
N VAL A 462 -25.07 -7.24 -24.07
CA VAL A 462 -26.06 -6.30 -23.49
C VAL A 462 -26.42 -5.14 -24.45
N LEU A 463 -25.54 -4.78 -25.38
CA LEU A 463 -25.79 -3.70 -26.36
C LEU A 463 -26.55 -4.18 -27.62
N GLU A 464 -26.66 -5.48 -27.86
CA GLU A 464 -27.44 -6.04 -28.96
C GLU A 464 -28.92 -6.26 -28.64
N GLU A 465 -29.29 -6.36 -27.34
CA GLU A 465 -30.67 -6.26 -26.89
C GLU A 465 -30.97 -4.77 -26.61
N GLU A 466 -32.05 -4.20 -27.17
CA GLU A 466 -32.43 -2.79 -26.93
C GLU A 466 -32.50 -2.51 -25.43
N PRO A 467 -31.49 -1.85 -24.82
CA PRO A 467 -31.41 -1.73 -23.38
C PRO A 467 -32.45 -0.72 -22.90
N ASP A 468 -33.09 -1.00 -21.79
CA ASP A 468 -33.98 -0.09 -21.06
C ASP A 468 -33.21 1.21 -20.79
N ALA A 469 -33.81 2.34 -21.17
CA ALA A 469 -33.18 3.66 -21.12
C ALA A 469 -32.69 4.06 -19.72
N ASP A 470 -33.30 3.48 -18.67
CA ASP A 470 -32.90 3.71 -17.28
C ASP A 470 -31.63 2.94 -16.91
N ILE A 471 -31.44 1.72 -17.44
CA ILE A 471 -30.21 0.92 -17.26
C ILE A 471 -29.02 1.65 -17.90
N VAL A 472 -29.17 2.13 -19.14
CA VAL A 472 -28.12 2.89 -19.85
C VAL A 472 -27.75 4.18 -19.11
N ARG A 473 -28.72 4.85 -18.50
CA ARG A 473 -28.50 6.09 -17.75
C ARG A 473 -27.72 5.84 -16.45
N ASP A 474 -28.04 4.78 -15.71
CA ASP A 474 -27.35 4.41 -14.48
C ASP A 474 -25.93 3.93 -14.75
N GLU A 475 -25.69 3.14 -15.78
CA GLU A 475 -24.35 2.73 -16.18
C GLU A 475 -23.45 3.89 -16.60
N ARG A 476 -24.01 4.86 -17.35
CA ARG A 476 -23.28 6.05 -17.78
C ARG A 476 -22.89 6.95 -16.59
N ASN A 477 -23.76 7.08 -15.58
CA ASN A 477 -23.47 7.85 -14.38
C ASN A 477 -22.42 7.15 -13.51
N ASN A 478 -22.51 5.84 -13.37
CA ASN A 478 -21.55 5.04 -12.63
C ASN A 478 -20.15 5.10 -13.26
N SER A 479 -20.05 5.02 -14.58
CA SER A 479 -18.78 5.18 -15.30
C SER A 479 -18.13 6.55 -15.07
N LYS A 480 -18.92 7.64 -14.98
CA LYS A 480 -18.39 8.98 -14.70
C LYS A 480 -17.77 9.07 -13.30
N LEU A 481 -18.38 8.44 -12.31
CA LEU A 481 -17.88 8.47 -10.93
C LEU A 481 -16.57 7.68 -10.80
N MET A 482 -16.45 6.53 -11.48
CA MET A 482 -15.21 5.75 -11.55
C MET A 482 -14.08 6.57 -12.22
N ASN A 483 -14.39 7.22 -13.35
CA ASN A 483 -13.43 8.09 -14.05
C ASN A 483 -13.02 9.28 -13.18
N PHE A 484 -13.96 9.88 -12.44
CA PHE A 484 -13.67 10.97 -11.51
C PHE A 484 -12.74 10.54 -10.38
N ALA A 485 -13.01 9.40 -9.73
CA ALA A 485 -12.17 8.86 -8.67
C ALA A 485 -10.76 8.55 -9.16
N THR A 486 -10.64 7.89 -10.31
CA THR A 486 -9.35 7.56 -10.92
C THR A 486 -8.61 8.83 -11.36
N GLY A 487 -9.32 9.78 -11.98
CA GLY A 487 -8.78 11.08 -12.37
C GLY A 487 -8.28 11.90 -11.18
N GLY A 488 -8.97 11.81 -10.04
CA GLY A 488 -8.52 12.41 -8.79
C GLY A 488 -7.17 11.86 -8.34
N LEU A 489 -6.98 10.52 -8.37
CA LEU A 489 -5.68 9.93 -8.04
C LEU A 489 -4.59 10.30 -9.06
N VAL A 490 -4.92 10.32 -10.36
CA VAL A 490 -4.00 10.81 -11.39
C VAL A 490 -3.58 12.25 -11.10
N ALA A 491 -4.52 13.13 -10.76
CA ALA A 491 -4.22 14.51 -10.39
C ALA A 491 -3.30 14.59 -9.16
N VAL A 492 -3.52 13.75 -8.13
CA VAL A 492 -2.64 13.67 -6.96
C VAL A 492 -1.24 13.16 -7.36
N THR A 493 -1.13 12.17 -8.25
CA THR A 493 0.20 11.72 -8.72
C THR A 493 0.95 12.80 -9.50
N VAL A 494 0.24 13.63 -10.27
CA VAL A 494 0.83 14.81 -10.93
C VAL A 494 1.20 15.88 -9.90
N ALA A 495 0.36 16.08 -8.88
CA ALA A 495 0.66 17.02 -7.79
C ALA A 495 1.95 16.62 -7.02
N LEU A 496 2.22 15.32 -6.82
CA LEU A 496 3.51 14.87 -6.26
C LEU A 496 4.71 15.31 -7.10
N THR A 497 4.53 15.46 -8.41
CA THR A 497 5.60 15.97 -9.30
C THR A 497 5.73 17.48 -9.17
N VAL A 498 4.61 18.22 -9.25
CA VAL A 498 4.61 19.70 -9.20
C VAL A 498 5.10 20.20 -7.84
N PHE A 499 4.70 19.55 -6.77
CA PHE A 499 5.09 19.88 -5.39
C PHE A 499 6.24 19.01 -4.86
N ALA A 500 7.07 18.47 -5.74
CA ALA A 500 8.18 17.58 -5.36
C ALA A 500 9.14 18.24 -4.36
N GLY A 501 9.49 19.53 -4.54
CA GLY A 501 10.38 20.26 -3.64
C GLY A 501 9.90 20.25 -2.18
N PRO A 502 8.74 20.81 -1.87
CA PRO A 502 8.17 20.75 -0.50
C PRO A 502 8.01 19.32 0.03
N LEU A 503 7.65 18.36 -0.82
CA LEU A 503 7.48 16.95 -0.41
C LEU A 503 8.81 16.28 -0.08
N PHE A 504 9.88 16.56 -0.84
CA PHE A 504 11.23 16.12 -0.49
C PHE A 504 11.70 16.75 0.82
N THR A 505 11.43 18.04 1.07
CA THR A 505 11.75 18.66 2.37
C THR A 505 11.09 17.91 3.53
N ILE A 506 9.82 17.50 3.41
CA ILE A 506 9.13 16.74 4.46
C ILE A 506 9.71 15.31 4.55
N ALA A 507 10.05 14.68 3.43
CA ALA A 507 10.67 13.36 3.40
C ALA A 507 12.08 13.38 4.01
N ASP A 508 12.86 14.43 3.77
CA ASP A 508 14.20 14.65 4.36
C ASP A 508 14.09 14.80 5.88
N GLN A 509 13.14 15.62 6.36
CA GLN A 509 12.86 15.74 7.79
C GLN A 509 12.39 14.42 8.41
N ALA A 510 11.65 13.58 7.65
CA ALA A 510 11.28 12.25 8.12
C ALA A 510 12.50 11.31 8.17
N GLY A 511 13.40 11.37 7.18
CA GLY A 511 14.67 10.64 7.18
C GLY A 511 15.59 11.02 8.32
N GLU A 512 15.71 12.32 8.60
CA GLU A 512 16.44 12.85 9.77
C GLU A 512 15.87 12.30 11.07
N ASN A 513 14.54 12.35 11.27
CA ASN A 513 13.89 11.78 12.46
C ASN A 513 14.05 10.26 12.59
N LEU A 514 14.14 9.55 11.47
CA LEU A 514 14.42 8.11 11.48
C LEU A 514 15.88 7.83 11.86
N ARG A 515 16.81 8.67 11.44
CA ARG A 515 18.24 8.55 11.76
C ARG A 515 18.52 8.95 13.21
N ASP A 516 17.89 10.02 13.69
CA ASP A 516 17.91 10.42 15.11
C ASP A 516 16.54 10.15 15.75
N SER A 517 16.41 8.96 16.32
CA SER A 517 15.19 8.53 17.00
C SER A 517 15.05 9.11 18.43
N GLY A 518 15.97 9.99 18.88
CA GLY A 518 15.99 10.54 20.24
C GLY A 518 14.69 11.25 20.62
N ALA A 519 14.18 12.13 19.74
CA ALA A 519 12.91 12.82 19.95
C ALA A 519 11.71 11.85 20.06
N TYR A 520 11.70 10.78 19.27
CA TYR A 520 10.67 9.75 19.35
C TYR A 520 10.71 9.02 20.70
N ILE A 521 11.89 8.57 21.12
CA ILE A 521 12.09 7.84 22.38
C ILE A 521 11.71 8.72 23.58
N GLN A 522 12.23 9.96 23.65
CA GLN A 522 11.94 10.88 24.74
C GLN A 522 10.45 11.19 24.88
N THR A 523 9.77 11.45 23.75
CA THR A 523 8.34 11.79 23.79
C THR A 523 7.47 10.61 24.21
N VAL A 524 7.84 9.36 23.83
CA VAL A 524 7.09 8.14 24.20
C VAL A 524 7.32 7.75 25.64
N THR A 525 8.57 7.81 26.14
CA THR A 525 8.92 7.35 27.49
C THR A 525 8.74 8.42 28.57
N ASN A 526 8.56 9.69 28.18
CA ASN A 526 8.58 10.87 29.07
C ASN A 526 9.88 10.96 29.90
N GLU A 527 10.99 10.38 29.45
CA GLU A 527 12.28 10.42 30.09
C GLU A 527 13.15 11.52 29.48
N GLU A 528 13.51 12.55 30.26
CA GLU A 528 14.54 13.51 29.87
C GLU A 528 15.92 12.84 29.96
N GLY A 529 16.51 12.54 28.80
CA GLY A 529 17.97 12.32 28.74
C GLY A 529 18.52 10.92 28.51
N ILE A 530 17.77 9.96 27.97
CA ILE A 530 18.39 8.74 27.43
C ILE A 530 18.88 9.05 26.00
N LYS A 531 20.18 9.37 25.86
CA LYS A 531 20.85 9.32 24.56
C LYS A 531 21.10 7.87 24.19
N PRO A 532 20.87 7.47 22.93
CA PRO A 532 21.15 6.11 22.44
C PRO A 532 22.63 5.74 22.51
#